data_0666b4e34b615efb6ca4857c3aeb25a7
#
_entry.id   0666b4e34b615efb6ca4857c3aeb25a7
#
_cell.length_a   1.000
_cell.length_b   1.000
_cell.length_c   1.000
_cell.angle_alpha   90.00
_cell.angle_beta   90.00
_cell.angle_gamma   90.00
#
_symmetry.space_group_name_H-M   'P 1'
#
loop_
_entity.id
_entity.type
_entity.pdbx_description
1 polymer ?
#
loop_
_entity_poly.entity_id
_entity_poly.type
_entity_poly.pdbx_seq_one_letter_code
_entity_poly.pdbx_strand_id
1 'polypeptide(L)'
;MTSKIKVDNINKVSDDSNIIKKCGTTTTIGSGASNPIVVDGSAITLGRCGGTVSLASGATQTGFGRSGSVNWQTTPITATFTPVDGEGYFINSGSSITANLPAGSPGAIVAFSDYARNFATYSFVITPNGSEKIGGNNDSITLTVDGQALTLVYVDSTKGWVNVQNAEDTEQGISYMAATVSGACNTLVTAPDCGNIKVATFVNPGTFCVSTAAVCAADNVVSYVVIGGGGGAGKCRSGGGGAGGYREVVSPGSPYSGSPLDGYPNVPNRVTVSATGYPITIGGGGPGSSTSPVNGTPGGSSTFDSITSAGGGAGQSDGTAPCSGQPGGSGGGGSNSNPGGTGNTPAVTPAQGKDGGNSTSGSGGGGGGGAAVAGTPGGSPAGAGGAGTPSSITGGAVTRAGGGGGGSNGSGAPGGAGGGGCGVGGGNPTGAGGNGSDNTGGGGGGVAEPGGTGGQGGSGVVIIRYRFQ
;
A
#
# COMPACT_ATOMS: atom_id res chain seq x y z
N MET A 1 44.36 68.12 18.26
CA MET A 1 43.21 69.07 18.40
C MET A 1 42.15 68.53 17.46
N THR A 2 40.99 68.09 17.94
CA THR A 2 39.88 67.72 17.13
C THR A 2 39.06 68.99 16.81
N SER A 3 39.07 69.41 15.55
CA SER A 3 38.22 70.52 15.09
C SER A 3 36.77 70.09 15.08
N LYS A 4 35.89 70.81 15.81
CA LYS A 4 34.43 70.59 15.80
C LYS A 4 33.76 71.81 15.13
N ILE A 5 32.98 71.54 14.09
CA ILE A 5 32.05 72.53 13.53
C ILE A 5 30.72 72.39 14.28
N LYS A 6 30.26 73.42 14.96
CA LYS A 6 28.97 73.48 15.64
C LYS A 6 28.04 74.38 14.83
N VAL A 7 27.12 73.75 14.11
CA VAL A 7 26.07 74.44 13.34
C VAL A 7 24.75 73.74 13.52
N ASP A 8 23.68 74.50 13.52
CA ASP A 8 22.31 73.90 13.59
C ASP A 8 21.83 73.41 12.24
N ASN A 9 22.32 73.99 11.15
CA ASN A 9 21.96 73.66 9.78
C ASN A 9 23.21 73.62 8.87
N ILE A 10 23.25 72.70 7.95
CA ILE A 10 24.15 72.68 6.80
C ILE A 10 23.29 72.78 5.56
N ASN A 11 23.34 73.88 4.86
CA ASN A 11 22.50 74.17 3.70
C ASN A 11 23.28 73.99 2.39
N LYS A 12 22.53 73.70 1.32
CA LYS A 12 23.06 73.72 -0.03
C LYS A 12 23.28 75.17 -0.46
N VAL A 13 24.41 75.46 -1.03
CA VAL A 13 24.83 76.84 -1.40
C VAL A 13 23.93 77.49 -2.47
N SER A 14 23.22 76.70 -3.25
CA SER A 14 22.41 77.22 -4.42
C SER A 14 21.03 77.69 -4.06
N ASP A 15 20.41 77.20 -2.94
CA ASP A 15 18.99 77.48 -2.67
C ASP A 15 18.62 77.48 -1.18
N ASP A 16 19.61 77.52 -0.29
CA ASP A 16 19.42 77.53 1.18
C ASP A 16 18.62 76.32 1.73
N SER A 17 18.41 75.24 0.96
CA SER A 17 17.73 74.05 1.45
C SER A 17 18.63 73.26 2.41
N ASN A 18 18.05 72.79 3.50
CA ASN A 18 18.82 72.07 4.54
C ASN A 18 19.25 70.68 4.06
N ILE A 19 20.58 70.44 4.05
CA ILE A 19 21.16 69.11 3.84
C ILE A 19 21.16 68.31 5.16
N ILE A 20 21.51 68.96 6.29
CA ILE A 20 21.44 68.41 7.63
C ILE A 20 20.76 69.42 8.53
N LYS A 21 19.67 69.04 9.13
CA LYS A 21 18.90 69.90 10.06
C LYS A 21 18.71 69.18 11.37
N LYS A 22 18.99 69.88 12.46
CA LYS A 22 18.66 69.42 13.81
C LYS A 22 17.51 70.23 14.37
N CYS A 23 16.43 69.55 14.76
CA CYS A 23 15.27 70.10 15.45
C CYS A 23 15.03 69.34 16.75
N GLY A 24 15.36 69.96 17.89
CA GLY A 24 15.27 69.24 19.19
C GLY A 24 16.23 68.05 19.22
N THR A 25 15.67 66.85 19.43
CA THR A 25 16.39 65.60 19.47
C THR A 25 16.51 64.93 18.09
N THR A 26 15.84 65.44 17.05
CA THR A 26 15.79 64.87 15.71
C THR A 26 16.85 65.52 14.81
N THR A 27 17.63 64.73 14.11
CA THR A 27 18.50 65.15 13.01
C THR A 27 17.94 64.65 11.71
N THR A 28 17.65 65.56 10.80
CA THR A 28 17.15 65.27 9.45
C THR A 28 18.28 65.45 8.45
N ILE A 29 18.52 64.47 7.60
CA ILE A 29 19.46 64.50 6.49
C ILE A 29 18.67 64.37 5.21
N GLY A 30 18.86 65.34 4.26
CA GLY A 30 18.16 65.41 3.00
C GLY A 30 17.10 66.48 2.94
N SER A 31 16.77 66.88 1.73
CA SER A 31 15.79 67.96 1.46
C SER A 31 14.90 67.60 0.26
N GLY A 32 13.73 67.04 0.53
CA GLY A 32 12.66 66.90 -0.47
C GLY A 32 12.66 65.57 -1.22
N ALA A 33 11.50 65.29 -1.86
CA ALA A 33 11.11 64.01 -2.42
C ALA A 33 11.90 63.53 -3.63
N SER A 34 12.67 64.38 -4.27
CA SER A 34 13.37 64.05 -5.55
C SER A 34 14.88 63.92 -5.43
N ASN A 35 15.45 64.06 -4.25
CA ASN A 35 16.88 64.01 -4.02
C ASN A 35 17.27 62.74 -3.26
N PRO A 36 17.86 61.75 -3.94
CA PRO A 36 18.35 60.54 -3.23
C PRO A 36 19.54 60.90 -2.33
N ILE A 37 19.54 60.37 -1.13
CA ILE A 37 20.71 60.40 -0.24
C ILE A 37 21.52 59.14 -0.52
N VAL A 38 22.71 59.32 -1.08
CA VAL A 38 23.69 58.24 -1.26
C VAL A 38 24.67 58.27 -0.08
N VAL A 39 24.72 57.20 0.67
CA VAL A 39 25.75 56.95 1.69
C VAL A 39 26.65 55.86 1.15
N ASP A 40 27.87 56.23 0.72
CA ASP A 40 28.84 55.32 0.15
C ASP A 40 29.93 55.03 1.15
N GLY A 41 30.24 53.76 1.40
CA GLY A 41 31.25 53.29 2.35
C GLY A 41 31.34 51.78 2.41
N SER A 42 32.51 51.27 2.73
CA SER A 42 32.75 49.83 2.88
C SER A 42 31.95 49.17 4.02
N ALA A 43 31.49 49.97 4.98
CA ALA A 43 30.55 49.56 6.04
C ALA A 43 29.71 50.75 6.49
N ILE A 44 28.40 50.64 6.42
CA ILE A 44 27.43 51.63 6.87
C ILE A 44 26.64 51.01 8.03
N THR A 45 26.77 51.59 9.24
CA THR A 45 25.99 51.16 10.39
C THR A 45 24.84 52.11 10.60
N LEU A 46 23.61 51.61 10.44
CA LEU A 46 22.38 52.32 10.74
C LEU A 46 21.79 51.83 12.06
N GLY A 47 21.55 52.74 12.98
CA GLY A 47 21.10 52.41 14.33
C GLY A 47 22.21 52.02 15.28
N ARG A 48 21.84 51.70 16.50
CA ARG A 48 22.73 51.17 17.58
C ARG A 48 22.09 49.95 18.21
N CYS A 49 22.80 49.21 19.02
CA CYS A 49 22.26 48.09 19.75
C CYS A 49 20.94 48.48 20.48
N GLY A 50 19.83 47.78 20.21
CA GLY A 50 18.51 48.07 20.74
C GLY A 50 17.77 49.23 20.03
N GLY A 51 18.34 49.86 18.99
CA GLY A 51 17.67 50.88 18.18
C GLY A 51 16.88 50.28 17.00
N THR A 52 15.79 50.92 16.62
CA THR A 52 14.97 50.50 15.46
C THR A 52 15.33 51.33 14.24
N VAL A 53 15.49 50.71 13.08
CA VAL A 53 15.54 51.35 11.77
C VAL A 53 14.18 51.13 11.12
N SER A 54 13.41 52.20 10.90
CA SER A 54 12.07 52.12 10.29
C SER A 54 12.07 52.81 8.92
N LEU A 55 11.44 52.19 7.94
CA LEU A 55 11.14 52.80 6.69
C LEU A 55 9.84 53.63 6.78
N ALA A 56 9.75 54.75 6.08
CA ALA A 56 8.51 55.49 5.98
C ALA A 56 7.44 54.68 5.26
N SER A 57 6.14 54.97 5.59
CA SER A 57 5.01 54.34 4.89
C SER A 57 5.11 54.53 3.38
N GLY A 58 5.04 53.47 2.60
CA GLY A 58 5.20 53.46 1.14
C GLY A 58 6.66 53.42 0.64
N ALA A 59 7.67 53.39 1.54
CA ALA A 59 9.04 53.16 1.15
C ALA A 59 9.30 51.67 0.92
N THR A 60 10.02 51.33 -0.15
CA THR A 60 10.43 49.95 -0.47
C THR A 60 11.89 49.69 -0.10
N GLN A 61 12.18 48.51 0.38
CA GLN A 61 13.52 48.06 0.66
C GLN A 61 14.07 47.31 -0.55
N THR A 62 15.20 47.71 -1.07
CA THR A 62 15.87 47.02 -2.17
C THR A 62 17.31 46.73 -1.81
N GLY A 63 17.80 45.51 -2.02
CA GLY A 63 19.21 45.15 -1.79
C GLY A 63 19.62 44.84 -0.35
N PHE A 64 18.74 44.99 0.64
CA PHE A 64 18.97 44.38 1.97
C PHE A 64 18.63 42.90 1.88
N GLY A 65 19.52 42.02 2.36
CA GLY A 65 19.23 40.57 2.38
C GLY A 65 17.85 40.28 3.00
N ARG A 66 17.11 39.35 2.40
CA ARG A 66 15.78 38.95 2.92
C ARG A 66 15.94 38.46 4.36
N SER A 67 15.03 38.87 5.23
CA SER A 67 14.98 38.40 6.63
C SER A 67 14.50 36.96 6.79
N GLY A 68 14.38 36.19 5.70
CA GLY A 68 13.91 34.80 5.71
C GLY A 68 12.39 34.62 5.91
N SER A 69 11.62 35.72 6.00
CA SER A 69 10.17 35.71 6.12
C SER A 69 9.51 36.19 4.84
N VAL A 70 8.36 35.60 4.49
CA VAL A 70 7.52 36.07 3.39
C VAL A 70 6.60 37.18 3.87
N ASN A 71 6.22 38.08 2.93
CA ASN A 71 5.17 39.07 3.15
C ASN A 71 3.80 38.41 2.95
N TRP A 72 3.11 38.07 4.05
CA TRP A 72 1.81 37.40 3.99
C TRP A 72 0.73 38.31 3.44
N GLN A 73 0.09 37.88 2.34
CA GLN A 73 -1.06 38.54 1.74
C GLN A 73 -2.32 38.21 2.55
N THR A 74 -2.96 39.23 3.12
CA THR A 74 -4.10 39.06 4.05
C THR A 74 -5.42 38.78 3.33
N THR A 75 -5.49 38.93 2.00
CA THR A 75 -6.65 38.53 1.20
C THR A 75 -6.48 37.06 0.79
N PRO A 76 -7.35 36.15 1.29
CA PRO A 76 -7.24 34.73 0.93
C PRO A 76 -7.48 34.47 -0.55
N ILE A 77 -6.75 33.52 -1.13
CA ILE A 77 -6.84 33.12 -2.52
C ILE A 77 -7.95 32.07 -2.68
N THR A 78 -8.83 32.30 -3.68
CA THR A 78 -10.00 31.44 -3.96
C THR A 78 -9.98 30.82 -5.34
N ALA A 79 -8.99 31.11 -6.17
CA ALA A 79 -8.87 30.63 -7.55
C ALA A 79 -7.39 30.36 -7.92
N THR A 80 -7.16 29.64 -9.01
CA THR A 80 -5.82 29.40 -9.57
C THR A 80 -5.09 30.74 -9.84
N PHE A 81 -3.82 30.83 -9.46
CA PHE A 81 -3.02 32.04 -9.52
C PHE A 81 -1.52 31.77 -9.74
N THR A 82 -0.77 32.84 -9.96
CA THR A 82 0.70 32.83 -9.98
C THR A 82 1.21 33.61 -8.77
N PRO A 83 1.90 32.97 -7.82
CA PRO A 83 2.46 33.66 -6.65
C PRO A 83 3.62 34.56 -7.04
N VAL A 84 3.85 35.60 -6.25
CA VAL A 84 4.95 36.55 -6.40
C VAL A 84 6.10 36.17 -5.46
N ASP A 85 7.33 36.31 -5.93
CA ASP A 85 8.51 36.11 -5.13
C ASP A 85 8.53 37.01 -3.87
N GLY A 86 8.76 36.43 -2.71
CA GLY A 86 8.77 37.12 -1.42
C GLY A 86 7.41 37.14 -0.70
N GLU A 87 6.37 36.55 -1.26
CA GLU A 87 5.02 36.60 -0.71
C GLU A 87 4.55 35.23 -0.16
N GLY A 88 3.68 35.29 0.84
CA GLY A 88 2.94 34.15 1.40
C GLY A 88 1.45 34.34 1.20
N TYR A 89 0.71 33.23 1.02
CA TYR A 89 -0.70 33.26 0.65
C TYR A 89 -1.52 32.32 1.51
N PHE A 90 -2.69 32.79 1.93
CA PHE A 90 -3.73 31.96 2.57
C PHE A 90 -4.68 31.41 1.50
N ILE A 91 -4.85 30.10 1.46
CA ILE A 91 -5.68 29.41 0.47
C ILE A 91 -7.06 29.12 1.09
N ASN A 92 -8.12 29.65 0.46
CA ASN A 92 -9.51 29.52 0.89
C ASN A 92 -10.40 29.20 -0.31
N SER A 93 -10.35 27.99 -0.82
CA SER A 93 -11.09 27.59 -2.01
C SER A 93 -12.11 26.50 -1.69
N GLY A 94 -13.28 26.57 -2.33
CA GLY A 94 -14.30 25.52 -2.34
C GLY A 94 -14.15 24.52 -3.51
N SER A 95 -13.01 24.53 -4.21
CA SER A 95 -12.64 23.59 -5.25
C SER A 95 -11.11 23.44 -5.28
N SER A 96 -10.61 22.37 -5.89
CA SER A 96 -9.16 22.23 -6.11
C SER A 96 -8.64 23.35 -7.03
N ILE A 97 -7.59 24.06 -6.58
CA ILE A 97 -6.95 25.16 -7.32
C ILE A 97 -5.45 24.97 -7.42
N THR A 98 -4.81 25.70 -8.33
CA THR A 98 -3.38 25.58 -8.61
C THR A 98 -2.64 26.89 -8.39
N ALA A 99 -1.47 26.83 -7.74
CA ALA A 99 -0.45 27.87 -7.79
C ALA A 99 0.58 27.51 -8.86
N ASN A 100 0.67 28.34 -9.92
CA ASN A 100 1.72 28.22 -10.93
C ASN A 100 2.95 29.02 -10.47
N LEU A 101 4.01 28.35 -10.03
CA LEU A 101 5.20 29.02 -9.50
C LEU A 101 5.78 30.01 -10.51
N PRO A 102 6.32 31.16 -10.06
CA PRO A 102 7.03 32.08 -10.94
C PRO A 102 8.35 31.45 -11.41
N ALA A 103 8.99 32.06 -12.41
CA ALA A 103 10.34 31.69 -12.80
C ALA A 103 11.30 31.83 -11.59
N GLY A 104 12.02 30.76 -11.29
CA GLY A 104 12.89 30.66 -10.12
C GLY A 104 14.17 31.44 -10.30
N SER A 105 14.56 32.18 -9.27
CA SER A 105 15.90 32.75 -9.14
C SER A 105 16.48 32.35 -7.78
N PRO A 106 17.79 32.09 -7.65
CA PRO A 106 18.38 31.67 -6.37
C PRO A 106 17.99 32.62 -5.23
N GLY A 107 17.39 32.06 -4.17
CA GLY A 107 16.87 32.78 -3.01
C GLY A 107 15.44 33.30 -3.18
N ALA A 108 14.75 33.09 -4.31
CA ALA A 108 13.32 33.34 -4.43
C ALA A 108 12.54 32.48 -3.42
N ILE A 109 11.51 33.05 -2.80
CA ILE A 109 10.73 32.40 -1.74
C ILE A 109 9.24 32.64 -1.94
N VAL A 110 8.43 31.59 -1.78
CA VAL A 110 6.97 31.66 -1.73
C VAL A 110 6.45 30.76 -0.61
N ALA A 111 5.32 31.13 0.00
CA ALA A 111 4.72 30.34 1.06
C ALA A 111 3.19 30.23 0.89
N PHE A 112 2.64 29.12 1.36
CA PHE A 112 1.21 28.83 1.29
C PHE A 112 0.74 28.28 2.64
N SER A 113 -0.52 28.57 2.99
CA SER A 113 -1.16 28.01 4.19
C SER A 113 -2.63 27.73 3.91
N ASP A 114 -3.12 26.58 4.33
CA ASP A 114 -4.54 26.20 4.27
C ASP A 114 -5.34 27.03 5.28
N TYR A 115 -5.98 28.10 4.80
CA TYR A 115 -6.83 28.98 5.60
C TYR A 115 -8.15 28.31 6.00
N ALA A 116 -8.76 27.61 5.06
CA ALA A 116 -10.06 26.98 5.23
C ALA A 116 -9.98 25.61 5.95
N ARG A 117 -8.77 25.05 6.12
CA ARG A 117 -8.53 23.71 6.66
C ARG A 117 -9.33 22.63 5.92
N ASN A 118 -9.25 22.64 4.58
CA ASN A 118 -10.06 21.80 3.71
C ASN A 118 -9.28 21.16 2.56
N PHE A 119 -7.95 21.11 2.62
CA PHE A 119 -7.12 20.50 1.56
C PHE A 119 -7.37 19.00 1.38
N ALA A 120 -7.88 18.31 2.41
CA ALA A 120 -8.31 16.91 2.27
C ALA A 120 -9.53 16.76 1.34
N THR A 121 -10.37 17.79 1.24
CA THR A 121 -11.55 17.80 0.37
C THR A 121 -11.27 18.49 -0.97
N TYR A 122 -10.56 19.63 -0.93
CA TYR A 122 -10.21 20.45 -2.09
C TYR A 122 -8.70 20.62 -2.14
N SER A 123 -8.02 19.67 -2.76
CA SER A 123 -6.57 19.63 -2.82
C SER A 123 -5.97 20.89 -3.45
N PHE A 124 -4.85 21.36 -2.91
CA PHE A 124 -4.10 22.47 -3.44
C PHE A 124 -2.89 21.98 -4.24
N VAL A 125 -2.83 22.35 -5.53
CA VAL A 125 -1.77 21.91 -6.44
C VAL A 125 -0.76 23.05 -6.60
N ILE A 126 0.53 22.73 -6.60
CA ILE A 126 1.62 23.65 -6.87
C ILE A 126 2.39 23.13 -8.07
N THR A 127 2.42 23.90 -9.15
CA THR A 127 3.03 23.51 -10.43
C THR A 127 4.31 24.34 -10.67
N PRO A 128 5.44 23.71 -11.00
CA PRO A 128 6.67 24.42 -11.34
C PRO A 128 6.53 25.21 -12.65
N ASN A 129 7.38 26.22 -12.86
CA ASN A 129 7.40 27.02 -14.09
C ASN A 129 8.11 26.25 -15.21
N GLY A 130 7.40 25.93 -16.29
CA GLY A 130 7.96 25.29 -17.47
C GLY A 130 8.67 23.96 -17.15
N SER A 131 9.98 23.91 -17.36
CA SER A 131 10.83 22.74 -17.08
C SER A 131 11.56 22.83 -15.74
N GLU A 132 11.25 23.82 -14.90
CA GLU A 132 11.81 23.92 -13.55
C GLU A 132 11.38 22.76 -12.67
N LYS A 133 11.99 22.65 -11.52
CA LYS A 133 11.79 21.50 -10.62
C LYS A 133 11.29 21.94 -9.26
N ILE A 134 10.61 21.01 -8.59
CA ILE A 134 10.32 21.08 -7.16
C ILE A 134 10.97 19.85 -6.52
N GLY A 135 11.91 20.04 -5.59
CA GLY A 135 12.64 18.95 -4.94
C GLY A 135 13.54 18.10 -5.86
N GLY A 136 13.76 18.55 -7.10
CA GLY A 136 14.53 17.84 -8.12
C GLY A 136 13.71 17.19 -9.22
N ASN A 137 12.37 17.23 -9.13
CA ASN A 137 11.42 16.67 -10.12
C ASN A 137 10.63 17.79 -10.80
N ASN A 138 10.27 17.61 -12.07
CA ASN A 138 9.43 18.56 -12.82
C ASN A 138 7.92 18.31 -12.64
N ASP A 139 7.54 17.56 -11.61
CA ASP A 139 6.15 17.24 -11.32
C ASP A 139 5.51 18.29 -10.40
N SER A 140 4.20 18.48 -10.54
CA SER A 140 3.41 19.27 -9.60
C SER A 140 3.31 18.54 -8.26
N ILE A 141 3.31 19.28 -7.17
CA ILE A 141 3.02 18.74 -5.82
C ILE A 141 1.59 19.06 -5.42
N THR A 142 0.97 18.17 -4.67
CA THR A 142 -0.42 18.32 -4.23
C THR A 142 -0.49 18.23 -2.71
N LEU A 143 -1.01 19.29 -2.07
CA LEU A 143 -1.28 19.32 -0.64
C LEU A 143 -2.70 18.78 -0.39
N THR A 144 -2.82 17.78 0.47
CA THR A 144 -4.08 17.04 0.72
C THR A 144 -4.40 16.89 2.20
N VAL A 145 -3.68 17.58 3.08
CA VAL A 145 -3.88 17.50 4.54
C VAL A 145 -4.44 18.81 5.06
N ASP A 146 -5.52 18.75 5.82
CA ASP A 146 -6.18 19.92 6.40
C ASP A 146 -5.25 20.68 7.35
N GLY A 147 -5.11 21.99 7.11
CA GLY A 147 -4.24 22.86 7.88
C GLY A 147 -2.77 22.82 7.47
N GLN A 148 -2.44 22.15 6.37
CA GLN A 148 -1.06 22.06 5.83
C GLN A 148 -0.54 23.45 5.41
N ALA A 149 0.74 23.70 5.68
CA ALA A 149 1.46 24.89 5.22
C ALA A 149 2.78 24.47 4.59
N LEU A 150 3.28 25.29 3.66
CA LEU A 150 4.49 25.00 2.89
C LEU A 150 5.23 26.31 2.58
N THR A 151 6.56 26.32 2.73
CA THR A 151 7.43 27.39 2.25
C THR A 151 8.48 26.84 1.31
N LEU A 152 8.50 27.36 0.08
CA LEU A 152 9.44 26.96 -0.98
C LEU A 152 10.49 28.03 -1.18
N VAL A 153 11.74 27.62 -1.30
CA VAL A 153 12.86 28.48 -1.70
C VAL A 153 13.49 27.91 -2.97
N TYR A 154 13.69 28.72 -3.98
CA TYR A 154 14.41 28.30 -5.19
C TYR A 154 15.92 28.30 -4.90
N VAL A 155 16.56 27.16 -5.12
CA VAL A 155 18.00 26.98 -4.84
C VAL A 155 18.81 27.10 -6.12
N ASP A 156 18.56 26.19 -7.06
CA ASP A 156 19.28 26.08 -8.34
C ASP A 156 18.46 25.31 -9.38
N SER A 157 18.98 25.15 -10.59
CA SER A 157 18.33 24.39 -11.66
C SER A 157 18.34 22.85 -11.43
N THR A 158 19.13 22.35 -10.47
CA THR A 158 19.23 20.91 -10.18
C THR A 158 18.07 20.47 -9.30
N LYS A 159 17.81 21.21 -8.22
CA LYS A 159 16.74 20.95 -7.26
C LYS A 159 15.51 21.81 -7.48
N GLY A 160 15.67 23.02 -8.04
CA GLY A 160 14.57 23.95 -8.22
C GLY A 160 14.11 24.54 -6.89
N TRP A 161 12.81 24.51 -6.68
CA TRP A 161 12.14 24.92 -5.45
C TRP A 161 12.23 23.82 -4.39
N VAL A 162 12.64 24.18 -3.18
CA VAL A 162 12.85 23.24 -2.05
C VAL A 162 12.04 23.70 -0.84
N ASN A 163 11.34 22.80 -0.18
CA ASN A 163 10.64 23.07 1.08
C ASN A 163 11.65 23.31 2.21
N VAL A 164 11.43 24.35 3.01
CA VAL A 164 12.35 24.75 4.11
C VAL A 164 11.67 24.77 5.48
N GLN A 165 10.39 24.38 5.59
CA GLN A 165 9.67 24.42 6.87
C GLN A 165 9.73 23.12 7.66
N ASN A 166 9.81 21.96 7.00
CA ASN A 166 9.85 20.66 7.66
C ASN A 166 10.74 19.71 6.88
N ALA A 167 11.73 19.11 7.56
CA ALA A 167 12.64 18.15 6.93
C ALA A 167 11.95 16.84 6.52
N GLU A 168 10.83 16.48 7.16
CA GLU A 168 10.02 15.32 6.78
C GLU A 168 9.14 15.59 5.55
N ASP A 169 8.76 16.86 5.30
CA ASP A 169 8.01 17.29 4.11
C ASP A 169 8.92 17.65 2.92
N THR A 170 10.24 17.55 3.05
CA THR A 170 11.18 17.77 1.93
C THR A 170 11.23 16.59 0.97
N GLU A 171 10.57 15.51 1.26
CA GLU A 171 10.27 14.46 0.28
C GLU A 171 9.17 14.93 -0.68
N GLN A 172 9.45 16.05 -1.34
CA GLN A 172 8.59 16.57 -2.40
C GLN A 172 8.66 15.63 -3.59
N GLY A 173 7.49 15.26 -4.08
CA GLY A 173 7.36 14.29 -5.15
C GLY A 173 7.31 12.84 -4.69
N ILE A 174 7.14 12.54 -3.38
CA ILE A 174 6.67 11.21 -2.98
C ILE A 174 5.16 11.19 -3.20
N SER A 175 4.79 10.92 -4.42
CA SER A 175 3.49 10.39 -4.72
C SER A 175 3.47 8.95 -4.26
N TYR A 176 2.63 8.64 -3.27
CA TYR A 176 2.36 7.27 -2.88
C TYR A 176 1.39 6.61 -3.85
N MET A 177 1.29 5.29 -3.78
CA MET A 177 0.38 4.55 -4.63
C MET A 177 -1.08 4.88 -4.29
N ALA A 178 -1.85 5.26 -5.31
CA ALA A 178 -3.30 5.36 -5.24
C ALA A 178 -3.95 4.22 -6.03
N ALA A 179 -4.84 3.46 -5.40
CA ALA A 179 -5.55 2.37 -6.06
C ALA A 179 -7.00 2.24 -5.57
N THR A 180 -7.82 1.63 -6.41
CA THR A 180 -9.19 1.26 -6.12
C THR A 180 -9.42 -0.23 -6.39
N VAL A 181 -10.50 -0.79 -5.88
CA VAL A 181 -10.90 -2.18 -6.13
C VAL A 181 -12.28 -2.21 -6.78
N SER A 182 -12.50 -3.17 -7.69
CA SER A 182 -13.81 -3.45 -8.27
C SER A 182 -14.24 -4.88 -7.97
N GLY A 183 -15.48 -5.23 -8.29
CA GLY A 183 -16.08 -6.53 -8.04
C GLY A 183 -16.89 -6.56 -6.72
N ALA A 184 -17.94 -7.38 -6.72
CA ALA A 184 -18.85 -7.50 -5.58
C ALA A 184 -18.12 -8.05 -4.33
N CYS A 185 -18.42 -7.50 -3.16
CA CYS A 185 -17.87 -7.91 -1.86
C CYS A 185 -16.32 -7.80 -1.72
N ASN A 186 -15.63 -7.24 -2.70
CA ASN A 186 -14.21 -6.91 -2.58
C ASN A 186 -14.06 -5.63 -1.76
N THR A 187 -12.99 -5.53 -0.95
CA THR A 187 -12.82 -4.43 0.00
C THR A 187 -11.44 -3.78 -0.14
N LEU A 188 -11.38 -2.49 0.18
CA LEU A 188 -10.14 -1.73 0.32
C LEU A 188 -10.22 -0.94 1.63
N VAL A 189 -9.38 -1.28 2.59
CA VAL A 189 -9.39 -0.66 3.93
C VAL A 189 -7.99 -0.24 4.34
N THR A 190 -7.88 0.72 5.25
CA THR A 190 -6.61 1.02 5.91
C THR A 190 -6.24 -0.14 6.84
N ALA A 191 -4.99 -0.57 6.83
CA ALA A 191 -4.52 -1.66 7.66
C ALA A 191 -4.67 -1.31 9.14
N PRO A 192 -5.25 -2.18 9.97
CA PRO A 192 -5.51 -1.88 11.37
C PRO A 192 -4.24 -1.79 12.22
N ASP A 193 -3.14 -2.33 11.72
CA ASP A 193 -1.81 -2.35 12.35
C ASP A 193 -0.88 -1.24 11.87
N CYS A 194 -1.26 -0.52 10.79
CA CYS A 194 -0.40 0.52 10.20
C CYS A 194 -1.22 1.55 9.40
N GLY A 195 -1.31 2.77 9.91
CA GLY A 195 -2.18 3.83 9.36
C GLY A 195 -1.81 4.32 7.95
N ASN A 196 -0.58 4.05 7.46
CA ASN A 196 -0.11 4.44 6.14
C ASN A 196 -0.14 3.31 5.10
N ILE A 197 -0.79 2.20 5.42
CA ILE A 197 -0.91 1.01 4.57
C ILE A 197 -2.37 0.74 4.24
N LYS A 198 -2.67 0.34 3.01
CA LYS A 198 -3.98 -0.20 2.62
C LYS A 198 -3.91 -1.69 2.33
N VAL A 199 -5.03 -2.36 2.60
CA VAL A 199 -5.25 -3.77 2.30
C VAL A 199 -6.46 -3.90 1.39
N ALA A 200 -6.23 -4.43 0.18
CA ALA A 200 -7.28 -4.82 -0.76
C ALA A 200 -7.53 -6.32 -0.60
N THR A 201 -8.77 -6.73 -0.39
CA THR A 201 -9.17 -8.14 -0.27
C THR A 201 -10.18 -8.47 -1.34
N PHE A 202 -9.88 -9.49 -2.17
CA PHE A 202 -10.71 -9.99 -3.24
C PHE A 202 -11.21 -11.39 -2.88
N VAL A 203 -12.50 -11.52 -2.70
CA VAL A 203 -13.23 -12.77 -2.48
C VAL A 203 -14.03 -13.18 -3.71
N ASN A 204 -14.15 -12.30 -4.68
CA ASN A 204 -14.75 -12.50 -6.00
C ASN A 204 -13.84 -11.91 -7.09
N PRO A 205 -13.98 -12.33 -8.36
CA PRO A 205 -13.27 -11.71 -9.45
C PRO A 205 -13.45 -10.19 -9.50
N GLY A 206 -12.42 -9.46 -9.88
CA GLY A 206 -12.45 -8.01 -9.94
C GLY A 206 -11.16 -7.44 -10.51
N THR A 207 -10.91 -6.17 -10.27
CA THR A 207 -9.70 -5.48 -10.73
C THR A 207 -9.10 -4.68 -9.58
N PHE A 208 -7.80 -4.83 -9.36
CA PHE A 208 -6.99 -3.90 -8.57
C PHE A 208 -6.51 -2.81 -9.53
N CYS A 209 -7.14 -1.63 -9.47
CA CYS A 209 -6.86 -0.53 -10.39
C CYS A 209 -5.93 0.49 -9.70
N VAL A 210 -4.69 0.53 -10.13
CA VAL A 210 -3.70 1.53 -9.70
C VAL A 210 -3.87 2.76 -10.58
N SER A 211 -4.35 3.87 -10.01
CA SER A 211 -4.50 5.14 -10.70
C SER A 211 -3.22 5.96 -10.71
N THR A 212 -2.40 5.82 -9.66
CA THR A 212 -1.10 6.49 -9.53
C THR A 212 -0.09 5.52 -8.92
N ALA A 213 1.06 5.36 -9.56
CA ALA A 213 2.18 4.62 -9.01
C ALA A 213 3.00 5.52 -8.05
N ALA A 214 3.64 4.93 -7.05
CA ALA A 214 4.54 5.66 -6.18
C ALA A 214 5.79 6.12 -6.95
N VAL A 215 6.29 7.32 -6.62
CA VAL A 215 7.58 7.82 -7.16
C VAL A 215 8.75 6.98 -6.69
N CYS A 216 8.71 6.51 -5.43
CA CYS A 216 9.70 5.55 -4.95
C CYS A 216 9.43 4.17 -5.55
N ALA A 217 10.33 3.68 -6.41
CA ALA A 217 10.17 2.39 -7.07
C ALA A 217 9.99 1.21 -6.10
N ALA A 218 10.57 1.29 -4.90
CA ALA A 218 10.42 0.27 -3.87
C ALA A 218 8.98 0.16 -3.33
N ASP A 219 8.23 1.26 -3.29
CA ASP A 219 6.84 1.30 -2.81
C ASP A 219 5.86 0.76 -3.86
N ASN A 220 6.31 0.58 -5.12
CA ASN A 220 5.54 -0.09 -6.17
C ASN A 220 5.64 -1.62 -6.11
N VAL A 221 6.50 -2.18 -5.28
CA VAL A 221 6.53 -3.62 -5.00
C VAL A 221 5.50 -3.90 -3.91
N VAL A 222 4.38 -4.49 -4.29
CA VAL A 222 3.29 -4.77 -3.35
C VAL A 222 3.51 -6.08 -2.58
N SER A 223 3.04 -6.13 -1.34
CA SER A 223 2.87 -7.39 -0.62
C SER A 223 1.58 -8.07 -1.04
N TYR A 224 1.55 -9.40 -1.07
CA TYR A 224 0.34 -10.12 -1.43
C TYR A 224 0.26 -11.51 -0.79
N VAL A 225 -0.97 -12.02 -0.70
CA VAL A 225 -1.30 -13.42 -0.51
C VAL A 225 -2.28 -13.83 -1.60
N VAL A 226 -1.95 -14.86 -2.38
CA VAL A 226 -2.80 -15.44 -3.42
C VAL A 226 -3.05 -16.90 -3.08
N ILE A 227 -4.32 -17.28 -2.92
CA ILE A 227 -4.71 -18.64 -2.53
C ILE A 227 -5.72 -19.17 -3.54
N GLY A 228 -5.45 -20.35 -4.12
CA GLY A 228 -6.37 -21.06 -5.00
C GLY A 228 -7.57 -21.64 -4.24
N GLY A 229 -8.61 -22.05 -4.92
CA GLY A 229 -9.70 -22.84 -4.33
C GLY A 229 -9.25 -24.21 -3.89
N GLY A 230 -9.77 -24.73 -2.77
CA GLY A 230 -9.50 -26.06 -2.29
C GLY A 230 -10.17 -27.12 -3.16
N GLY A 231 -9.62 -28.35 -3.21
CA GLY A 231 -10.22 -29.50 -3.88
C GLY A 231 -11.38 -30.10 -3.10
N GLY A 232 -12.37 -30.67 -3.81
CA GLY A 232 -13.43 -31.46 -3.21
C GLY A 232 -12.95 -32.86 -2.82
N ALA A 233 -13.62 -33.49 -1.86
CA ALA A 233 -13.33 -34.85 -1.43
C ALA A 233 -14.06 -35.90 -2.30
N GLY A 234 -13.52 -37.10 -2.32
CA GLY A 234 -14.16 -38.24 -2.94
C GLY A 234 -15.33 -38.78 -2.11
N LYS A 235 -15.92 -39.89 -2.56
CA LYS A 235 -16.98 -40.63 -1.89
C LYS A 235 -16.53 -42.08 -1.59
N CYS A 236 -17.02 -42.66 -0.50
CA CYS A 236 -16.73 -44.03 -0.06
C CYS A 236 -15.25 -44.21 0.34
N ARG A 237 -15.03 -44.28 1.64
CA ARG A 237 -13.67 -44.46 2.28
C ARG A 237 -12.62 -43.54 1.67
N SER A 238 -13.05 -42.33 1.40
CA SER A 238 -12.39 -41.40 0.47
C SER A 238 -11.32 -40.56 1.13
N GLY A 239 -10.36 -40.17 0.32
CA GLY A 239 -9.41 -39.12 0.67
C GLY A 239 -10.04 -37.75 0.79
N GLY A 240 -9.50 -36.92 1.67
CA GLY A 240 -9.84 -35.51 1.76
C GLY A 240 -9.29 -34.71 0.58
N GLY A 241 -9.95 -33.60 0.20
CA GLY A 241 -9.45 -32.67 -0.82
C GLY A 241 -8.20 -31.92 -0.34
N GLY A 242 -7.27 -31.66 -1.22
CA GLY A 242 -6.09 -30.81 -0.96
C GLY A 242 -6.48 -29.33 -0.84
N ALA A 243 -5.73 -28.55 -0.08
CA ALA A 243 -5.88 -27.12 -0.05
C ALA A 243 -5.49 -26.48 -1.40
N GLY A 244 -6.05 -25.32 -1.70
CA GLY A 244 -5.54 -24.47 -2.77
C GLY A 244 -4.08 -24.09 -2.52
N GLY A 245 -3.33 -23.87 -3.59
CA GLY A 245 -1.97 -23.38 -3.47
C GLY A 245 -1.92 -22.06 -2.72
N TYR A 246 -0.83 -21.80 -2.04
CA TYR A 246 -0.58 -20.60 -1.24
C TYR A 246 0.67 -19.89 -1.75
N ARG A 247 0.53 -18.64 -2.19
CA ARG A 247 1.63 -17.79 -2.63
C ARG A 247 1.64 -16.51 -1.84
N GLU A 248 2.77 -16.13 -1.28
CA GLU A 248 2.93 -14.93 -0.44
C GLU A 248 4.22 -14.19 -0.78
N VAL A 249 4.16 -12.85 -0.72
CA VAL A 249 5.33 -11.97 -0.73
C VAL A 249 5.14 -10.88 0.29
N VAL A 250 6.16 -10.65 1.12
CA VAL A 250 6.23 -9.54 2.08
C VAL A 250 7.21 -8.50 1.54
N SER A 251 6.68 -7.43 0.96
CA SER A 251 7.50 -6.30 0.48
C SER A 251 7.99 -5.44 1.64
N PRO A 252 9.25 -4.94 1.60
CA PRO A 252 9.72 -3.95 2.58
C PRO A 252 8.91 -2.65 2.62
N GLY A 253 8.26 -2.25 1.50
CA GLY A 253 7.41 -1.06 1.44
C GLY A 253 6.08 -1.21 2.19
N SER A 254 5.63 -2.44 2.46
CA SER A 254 4.39 -2.74 3.18
C SER A 254 4.53 -3.95 4.11
N PRO A 255 5.41 -3.87 5.15
CA PRO A 255 5.80 -5.01 5.96
C PRO A 255 4.67 -5.52 6.88
N TYR A 256 4.73 -6.81 7.21
CA TYR A 256 3.91 -7.51 8.20
C TYR A 256 4.57 -8.83 8.58
N SER A 257 4.04 -9.57 9.57
CA SER A 257 4.52 -10.92 9.89
C SER A 257 4.01 -11.92 8.84
N GLY A 258 4.84 -12.22 7.85
CA GLY A 258 4.56 -13.20 6.80
C GLY A 258 4.68 -14.63 7.27
N SER A 259 4.25 -15.58 6.43
CA SER A 259 4.43 -17.00 6.65
C SER A 259 5.85 -17.47 6.27
N PRO A 260 6.25 -18.70 6.67
CA PRO A 260 7.49 -19.31 6.19
C PRO A 260 7.53 -19.56 4.65
N LEU A 261 6.42 -19.31 3.95
CA LEU A 261 6.30 -19.42 2.49
C LEU A 261 6.47 -18.08 1.77
N ASP A 262 7.02 -17.07 2.45
CA ASP A 262 7.36 -15.79 1.83
C ASP A 262 8.35 -15.98 0.69
N GLY A 263 7.96 -15.54 -0.50
CA GLY A 263 8.75 -15.63 -1.72
C GLY A 263 9.68 -14.43 -1.99
N TYR A 264 9.66 -13.41 -1.11
CA TYR A 264 10.58 -12.28 -1.23
C TYR A 264 12.03 -12.71 -0.86
N PRO A 265 13.09 -12.21 -1.51
CA PRO A 265 13.11 -11.18 -2.56
C PRO A 265 13.16 -11.74 -4.01
N ASN A 266 12.81 -12.99 -4.24
CA ASN A 266 12.95 -13.64 -5.55
C ASN A 266 12.16 -12.91 -6.64
N VAL A 267 12.84 -12.54 -7.72
CA VAL A 267 12.28 -11.75 -8.82
C VAL A 267 10.99 -12.35 -9.42
N PRO A 268 10.90 -13.68 -9.69
CA PRO A 268 9.67 -14.26 -10.24
C PRO A 268 8.43 -14.16 -9.33
N ASN A 269 8.64 -13.90 -8.03
CA ASN A 269 7.54 -13.77 -7.07
C ASN A 269 7.14 -12.30 -6.82
N ARG A 270 8.01 -11.33 -7.14
CA ARG A 270 7.72 -9.92 -6.91
C ARG A 270 6.76 -9.38 -7.96
N VAL A 271 5.70 -8.72 -7.52
CA VAL A 271 4.82 -7.92 -8.36
C VAL A 271 5.15 -6.45 -8.15
N THR A 272 5.64 -5.79 -9.21
CA THR A 272 5.87 -4.35 -9.24
C THR A 272 4.76 -3.73 -10.07
N VAL A 273 3.93 -2.91 -9.44
CA VAL A 273 2.77 -2.32 -10.11
C VAL A 273 3.12 -0.99 -10.76
N SER A 274 2.39 -0.66 -11.81
CA SER A 274 2.36 0.62 -12.51
C SER A 274 0.94 1.16 -12.55
N ALA A 275 0.72 2.39 -13.01
CA ALA A 275 -0.60 2.98 -13.13
C ALA A 275 -1.43 2.27 -14.23
N THR A 276 -2.05 1.16 -13.87
CA THR A 276 -2.89 0.33 -14.73
C THR A 276 -3.85 -0.54 -13.90
N GLY A 277 -4.77 -1.24 -14.59
CA GLY A 277 -5.67 -2.21 -13.95
C GLY A 277 -5.08 -3.62 -13.98
N TYR A 278 -5.08 -4.30 -12.84
CA TYR A 278 -4.65 -5.69 -12.66
C TYR A 278 -5.87 -6.58 -12.45
N PRO A 279 -6.27 -7.41 -13.43
CA PRO A 279 -7.36 -8.35 -13.28
C PRO A 279 -7.05 -9.38 -12.19
N ILE A 280 -8.03 -9.64 -11.34
CA ILE A 280 -7.97 -10.63 -10.27
C ILE A 280 -8.98 -11.73 -10.59
N THR A 281 -8.53 -12.98 -10.58
CA THR A 281 -9.41 -14.15 -10.60
C THR A 281 -9.37 -14.87 -9.26
N ILE A 282 -10.52 -15.39 -8.82
CA ILE A 282 -10.63 -16.16 -7.58
C ILE A 282 -11.06 -17.57 -7.95
N GLY A 283 -10.26 -18.54 -7.54
CA GLY A 283 -10.55 -19.95 -7.75
C GLY A 283 -11.70 -20.42 -6.88
N GLY A 284 -12.74 -20.98 -7.48
CA GLY A 284 -13.82 -21.65 -6.75
C GLY A 284 -13.34 -22.94 -6.10
N GLY A 285 -13.95 -23.31 -4.98
CA GLY A 285 -13.76 -24.64 -4.39
C GLY A 285 -14.28 -25.74 -5.29
N GLY A 286 -13.55 -26.85 -5.37
CA GLY A 286 -13.96 -28.03 -6.16
C GLY A 286 -15.13 -28.74 -5.50
N PRO A 287 -16.18 -29.12 -6.24
CA PRO A 287 -17.28 -29.94 -5.74
C PRO A 287 -16.80 -31.27 -5.14
N GLY A 288 -17.37 -31.64 -4.01
CA GLY A 288 -17.25 -33.00 -3.46
C GLY A 288 -18.10 -33.99 -4.27
N SER A 289 -17.71 -35.25 -4.27
CA SER A 289 -18.46 -36.31 -5.00
C SER A 289 -19.76 -36.70 -4.31
N SER A 290 -20.85 -36.71 -5.05
CA SER A 290 -22.14 -37.26 -4.64
C SER A 290 -22.38 -38.65 -5.19
N THR A 291 -21.53 -39.17 -6.08
CA THR A 291 -21.69 -40.44 -6.78
C THR A 291 -20.49 -41.36 -6.54
N SER A 292 -20.71 -42.65 -6.28
CA SER A 292 -19.65 -43.66 -6.13
C SER A 292 -19.59 -44.51 -7.42
N PRO A 293 -18.39 -44.87 -7.88
CA PRO A 293 -17.07 -44.44 -7.46
C PRO A 293 -16.60 -43.24 -8.29
N VAL A 294 -16.74 -42.03 -7.79
CA VAL A 294 -16.30 -40.80 -8.49
C VAL A 294 -15.44 -39.98 -7.51
N ASN A 295 -14.29 -39.52 -7.96
CA ASN A 295 -13.43 -38.61 -7.20
C ASN A 295 -14.12 -37.27 -7.00
N GLY A 296 -13.67 -36.49 -6.03
CA GLY A 296 -14.00 -35.08 -5.98
C GLY A 296 -13.49 -34.33 -7.21
N THR A 297 -13.74 -33.08 -7.27
CA THR A 297 -13.25 -32.19 -8.34
C THR A 297 -12.11 -31.30 -7.81
N PRO A 298 -11.05 -31.04 -8.57
CA PRO A 298 -10.03 -30.07 -8.17
C PRO A 298 -10.61 -28.66 -7.98
N GLY A 299 -9.97 -27.87 -7.14
CA GLY A 299 -10.28 -26.46 -7.01
C GLY A 299 -9.82 -25.64 -8.23
N GLY A 300 -10.32 -24.42 -8.36
CA GLY A 300 -9.90 -23.44 -9.36
C GLY A 300 -8.64 -22.69 -8.95
N SER A 301 -7.89 -22.17 -9.92
CA SER A 301 -6.74 -21.29 -9.65
C SER A 301 -7.15 -19.86 -9.37
N SER A 302 -6.40 -19.17 -8.49
CA SER A 302 -6.48 -17.71 -8.31
C SER A 302 -5.29 -17.02 -8.93
N THR A 303 -5.49 -15.81 -9.49
CA THR A 303 -4.44 -15.06 -10.17
C THR A 303 -4.38 -13.60 -9.72
N PHE A 304 -3.19 -13.09 -9.63
CA PHE A 304 -2.86 -11.66 -9.51
C PHE A 304 -1.64 -11.37 -10.36
N ASP A 305 -1.80 -10.58 -11.42
CA ASP A 305 -0.74 -10.30 -12.40
C ASP A 305 -0.10 -11.61 -12.92
N SER A 306 1.21 -11.76 -12.82
CA SER A 306 1.97 -12.94 -13.19
C SER A 306 1.87 -14.10 -12.18
N ILE A 307 1.28 -13.86 -11.01
CA ILE A 307 1.20 -14.85 -9.94
C ILE A 307 -0.05 -15.70 -10.10
N THR A 308 0.15 -17.00 -10.29
CA THR A 308 -0.92 -18.00 -10.26
C THR A 308 -0.73 -18.92 -9.06
N SER A 309 -1.78 -19.08 -8.27
CA SER A 309 -1.88 -20.07 -7.21
C SER A 309 -2.84 -21.17 -7.66
N ALA A 310 -2.35 -22.38 -7.80
CA ALA A 310 -3.11 -23.50 -8.35
C ALA A 310 -4.25 -23.92 -7.41
N GLY A 311 -5.31 -24.48 -7.99
CA GLY A 311 -6.35 -25.14 -7.20
C GLY A 311 -5.82 -26.37 -6.47
N GLY A 312 -6.48 -26.74 -5.37
CA GLY A 312 -6.18 -27.95 -4.62
C GLY A 312 -6.57 -29.24 -5.38
N GLY A 313 -5.81 -30.28 -5.22
CA GLY A 313 -6.10 -31.59 -5.80
C GLY A 313 -7.32 -32.25 -5.17
N ALA A 314 -8.12 -32.97 -5.98
CA ALA A 314 -9.28 -33.68 -5.47
C ALA A 314 -8.91 -34.93 -4.67
N GLY A 315 -9.70 -35.20 -3.62
CA GLY A 315 -9.62 -36.44 -2.87
C GLY A 315 -10.16 -37.63 -3.69
N GLN A 316 -9.49 -38.77 -3.57
CA GLN A 316 -9.85 -40.01 -4.28
C GLN A 316 -11.06 -40.69 -3.62
N SER A 317 -11.93 -41.31 -4.45
CA SER A 317 -12.93 -42.29 -4.05
C SER A 317 -12.39 -43.74 -4.13
N ASP A 318 -12.93 -44.62 -3.32
CA ASP A 318 -12.64 -46.04 -3.45
C ASP A 318 -13.23 -46.59 -4.76
N GLY A 319 -12.44 -47.43 -5.45
CA GLY A 319 -12.83 -48.06 -6.70
C GLY A 319 -12.72 -47.21 -7.99
N THR A 320 -12.19 -46.00 -7.92
CA THR A 320 -11.95 -45.17 -9.13
C THR A 320 -10.56 -45.37 -9.71
N ALA A 321 -10.46 -45.29 -11.03
CA ALA A 321 -9.17 -45.14 -11.76
C ALA A 321 -9.07 -43.69 -12.32
N PRO A 322 -7.88 -43.02 -12.24
CA PRO A 322 -6.63 -43.48 -11.62
C PRO A 322 -6.72 -43.57 -10.08
N CYS A 323 -6.02 -44.57 -9.55
CA CYS A 323 -6.07 -44.96 -8.13
C CYS A 323 -5.19 -44.10 -7.21
N SER A 324 -5.19 -42.77 -7.33
CA SER A 324 -4.43 -41.87 -6.47
C SER A 324 -5.16 -40.58 -6.23
N GLY A 325 -4.89 -39.92 -5.12
CA GLY A 325 -5.30 -38.53 -4.91
C GLY A 325 -4.79 -37.66 -6.05
N GLN A 326 -5.53 -36.64 -6.44
CA GLN A 326 -5.12 -35.77 -7.56
C GLN A 326 -4.06 -34.76 -7.13
N PRO A 327 -3.11 -34.43 -8.05
CA PRO A 327 -2.16 -33.36 -7.78
C PRO A 327 -2.84 -31.98 -7.81
N GLY A 328 -2.19 -31.00 -7.19
CA GLY A 328 -2.67 -29.61 -7.18
C GLY A 328 -1.72 -28.68 -6.45
N GLY A 329 -2.21 -27.48 -6.10
CA GLY A 329 -1.47 -26.58 -5.23
C GLY A 329 -1.05 -27.31 -3.94
N SER A 330 -2.00 -27.96 -3.26
CA SER A 330 -1.72 -29.10 -2.37
C SER A 330 -2.44 -30.33 -2.91
N GLY A 331 -1.88 -31.50 -2.69
CA GLY A 331 -2.40 -32.76 -3.21
C GLY A 331 -3.61 -33.30 -2.46
N GLY A 332 -4.56 -33.95 -3.14
CA GLY A 332 -5.68 -34.67 -2.54
C GLY A 332 -5.23 -35.96 -1.85
N GLY A 333 -5.97 -36.43 -0.85
CA GLY A 333 -5.73 -37.70 -0.14
C GLY A 333 -6.04 -38.91 -1.02
N GLY A 334 -5.25 -39.98 -0.82
CA GLY A 334 -5.48 -41.28 -1.46
C GLY A 334 -6.60 -42.08 -0.79
N SER A 335 -7.08 -43.15 -1.46
CA SER A 335 -8.05 -44.13 -0.94
C SER A 335 -7.60 -45.54 -1.33
N ASN A 336 -8.14 -46.54 -0.68
CA ASN A 336 -7.99 -47.96 -1.03
C ASN A 336 -6.52 -48.37 -1.26
N SER A 337 -5.65 -48.12 -0.30
CA SER A 337 -4.21 -48.42 -0.36
C SER A 337 -3.42 -47.69 -1.46
N ASN A 338 -3.97 -46.59 -2.00
CA ASN A 338 -3.31 -45.83 -3.03
C ASN A 338 -2.65 -44.56 -2.48
N PRO A 339 -1.66 -43.98 -3.19
CA PRO A 339 -0.98 -42.77 -2.79
C PRO A 339 -1.88 -41.54 -2.85
N GLY A 340 -1.54 -40.56 -2.01
CA GLY A 340 -2.03 -39.20 -2.12
C GLY A 340 -1.48 -38.51 -3.37
N GLY A 341 -2.12 -37.43 -3.78
CA GLY A 341 -1.67 -36.57 -4.86
C GLY A 341 -0.46 -35.73 -4.45
N THR A 342 0.35 -35.37 -5.44
CA THR A 342 1.48 -34.46 -5.22
C THR A 342 1.02 -33.02 -5.06
N GLY A 343 1.59 -32.35 -4.09
CA GLY A 343 1.46 -30.90 -3.92
C GLY A 343 2.41 -30.13 -4.82
N ASN A 344 2.39 -28.80 -4.71
CA ASN A 344 3.23 -27.91 -5.50
C ASN A 344 3.19 -28.20 -7.01
N THR A 345 1.99 -28.42 -7.54
CA THR A 345 1.76 -28.72 -8.95
C THR A 345 0.85 -27.65 -9.58
N PRO A 346 1.34 -26.88 -10.58
CA PRO A 346 2.72 -26.86 -11.09
C PRO A 346 3.73 -26.40 -10.03
N ALA A 347 4.99 -26.82 -10.20
CA ALA A 347 6.06 -26.51 -9.24
C ALA A 347 6.42 -25.03 -9.24
N VAL A 348 6.52 -24.44 -8.05
CA VAL A 348 6.94 -23.06 -7.79
C VAL A 348 7.87 -23.00 -6.58
N THR A 349 8.58 -21.89 -6.42
CA THR A 349 9.47 -21.66 -5.28
C THR A 349 9.15 -20.30 -4.64
N PRO A 350 8.84 -20.25 -3.30
CA PRO A 350 8.62 -21.41 -2.40
C PRO A 350 7.47 -22.31 -2.87
N ALA A 351 7.47 -23.57 -2.38
CA ALA A 351 6.41 -24.53 -2.72
C ALA A 351 5.03 -24.01 -2.25
N GLN A 352 4.03 -24.03 -3.16
CA GLN A 352 2.70 -23.50 -2.87
C GLN A 352 1.81 -24.43 -2.04
N GLY A 353 2.27 -25.66 -1.71
CA GLY A 353 1.54 -26.61 -0.91
C GLY A 353 2.24 -27.97 -0.79
N LYS A 354 1.68 -28.88 -0.03
CA LYS A 354 2.24 -30.19 0.30
C LYS A 354 1.38 -31.33 -0.25
N ASP A 355 1.97 -32.54 -0.24
CA ASP A 355 1.34 -33.76 -0.73
C ASP A 355 0.13 -34.15 0.14
N GLY A 356 -0.82 -34.82 -0.49
CA GLY A 356 -1.86 -35.53 0.25
C GLY A 356 -1.31 -36.82 0.90
N GLY A 357 -1.97 -37.27 1.95
CA GLY A 357 -1.68 -38.50 2.67
C GLY A 357 -2.06 -39.73 1.83
N ASN A 358 -1.26 -40.77 1.89
CA ASN A 358 -1.55 -42.08 1.29
C ASN A 358 -2.69 -42.77 2.07
N SER A 359 -3.46 -43.59 1.42
CA SER A 359 -4.25 -44.64 2.12
C SER A 359 -3.39 -45.83 2.38
N THR A 360 -3.38 -46.34 3.62
CA THR A 360 -2.61 -47.53 4.04
C THR A 360 -3.41 -48.81 4.03
N SER A 361 -4.72 -48.71 3.81
CA SER A 361 -5.65 -49.87 3.78
C SER A 361 -6.92 -49.53 3.04
N GLY A 362 -7.70 -50.49 2.62
CA GLY A 362 -9.04 -50.33 2.06
C GLY A 362 -10.10 -49.80 3.05
N SER A 363 -9.75 -49.45 4.28
CA SER A 363 -10.71 -49.05 5.33
C SER A 363 -10.91 -47.57 5.49
N GLY A 364 -9.99 -46.72 4.91
CA GLY A 364 -10.15 -45.27 5.00
C GLY A 364 -9.13 -44.53 4.18
N GLY A 365 -9.45 -43.29 3.87
CA GLY A 365 -8.67 -42.39 3.02
C GLY A 365 -7.64 -41.57 3.82
N GLY A 366 -6.59 -41.14 3.11
CA GLY A 366 -5.61 -40.17 3.58
C GLY A 366 -6.20 -38.78 3.65
N GLY A 367 -5.60 -37.89 4.44
CA GLY A 367 -5.95 -36.48 4.49
C GLY A 367 -5.41 -35.74 3.26
N GLY A 368 -6.07 -34.67 2.83
CA GLY A 368 -5.55 -33.74 1.82
C GLY A 368 -4.36 -32.96 2.37
N GLY A 369 -3.42 -32.58 1.50
CA GLY A 369 -2.29 -31.71 1.84
C GLY A 369 -2.74 -30.28 2.17
N GLY A 370 -2.06 -29.62 3.10
CA GLY A 370 -2.19 -28.18 3.39
C GLY A 370 -1.01 -27.38 2.81
N ALA A 371 -1.04 -26.08 2.99
CA ALA A 371 0.06 -25.22 2.53
C ALA A 371 1.37 -25.51 3.25
N ALA A 372 1.34 -25.71 4.58
CA ALA A 372 2.54 -25.90 5.38
C ALA A 372 2.85 -27.38 5.65
N VAL A 373 1.83 -28.22 5.82
CA VAL A 373 1.99 -29.62 6.27
C VAL A 373 1.31 -30.58 5.30
N ALA A 374 1.92 -31.69 5.01
CA ALA A 374 1.33 -32.76 4.21
C ALA A 374 0.13 -33.39 4.93
N GLY A 375 -0.79 -33.96 4.18
CA GLY A 375 -1.87 -34.77 4.72
C GLY A 375 -1.30 -36.04 5.37
N THR A 376 -1.89 -36.50 6.48
CA THR A 376 -1.44 -37.72 7.13
C THR A 376 -1.98 -38.96 6.41
N PRO A 377 -1.21 -40.06 6.41
CA PRO A 377 -1.72 -41.30 5.88
C PRO A 377 -2.99 -41.76 6.62
N GLY A 378 -3.90 -42.38 5.90
CA GLY A 378 -5.16 -42.88 6.43
C GLY A 378 -5.32 -44.39 6.30
N GLY A 379 -6.24 -44.89 7.07
CA GLY A 379 -6.67 -46.29 7.16
C GLY A 379 -7.88 -46.37 8.11
N SER A 380 -7.76 -47.03 9.22
CA SER A 380 -8.70 -46.99 10.33
C SER A 380 -7.91 -46.66 11.61
N PRO A 381 -7.93 -45.39 12.06
CA PRO A 381 -8.71 -44.20 11.58
C PRO A 381 -8.22 -43.61 10.25
N ALA A 382 -9.02 -42.69 9.70
CA ALA A 382 -8.66 -41.91 8.52
C ALA A 382 -7.48 -40.94 8.76
N GLY A 383 -6.85 -40.45 7.70
CA GLY A 383 -5.78 -39.47 7.77
C GLY A 383 -6.30 -38.03 7.97
N ALA A 384 -5.69 -37.30 8.88
CA ALA A 384 -5.98 -35.89 9.10
C ALA A 384 -5.50 -35.01 7.94
N GLY A 385 -6.22 -33.92 7.68
CA GLY A 385 -5.80 -32.91 6.73
C GLY A 385 -4.56 -32.16 7.18
N GLY A 386 -3.69 -31.81 6.24
CA GLY A 386 -2.48 -31.03 6.47
C GLY A 386 -2.81 -29.60 6.88
N ALA A 387 -2.07 -29.05 7.81
CA ALA A 387 -2.27 -27.67 8.26
C ALA A 387 -1.87 -26.64 7.17
N GLY A 388 -2.62 -25.57 7.13
CA GLY A 388 -2.28 -24.35 6.41
C GLY A 388 -1.22 -23.50 7.12
N THR A 389 -1.02 -22.30 6.66
CA THR A 389 -0.01 -21.39 7.17
C THR A 389 -0.61 -20.07 7.65
N PRO A 390 -0.12 -19.50 8.78
CA PRO A 390 -0.58 -18.20 9.26
C PRO A 390 0.09 -17.07 8.52
N SER A 391 -0.63 -15.96 8.30
CA SER A 391 -0.12 -14.70 7.78
C SER A 391 -0.86 -13.53 8.41
N SER A 392 -0.13 -12.44 8.72
CA SER A 392 -0.70 -11.21 9.29
C SER A 392 -0.97 -10.15 8.24
N ILE A 393 -1.07 -10.47 6.97
CA ILE A 393 -1.28 -9.51 5.87
C ILE A 393 -2.50 -8.60 6.10
N THR A 394 -3.53 -9.05 6.81
CA THR A 394 -4.73 -8.29 7.14
C THR A 394 -4.67 -7.57 8.50
N GLY A 395 -3.47 -7.46 9.10
CA GLY A 395 -3.23 -6.82 10.40
C GLY A 395 -3.25 -7.75 11.61
N GLY A 396 -3.79 -8.98 11.47
CA GLY A 396 -3.77 -10.03 12.48
C GLY A 396 -3.47 -11.38 11.86
N ALA A 397 -2.89 -12.32 12.64
CA ALA A 397 -2.55 -13.64 12.13
C ALA A 397 -3.80 -14.46 11.79
N VAL A 398 -3.95 -14.85 10.53
CA VAL A 398 -5.03 -15.71 10.03
C VAL A 398 -4.42 -16.90 9.29
N THR A 399 -4.73 -18.11 9.77
CA THR A 399 -4.30 -19.35 9.13
C THR A 399 -5.21 -19.67 7.95
N ARG A 400 -4.64 -20.02 6.79
CA ARG A 400 -5.36 -20.34 5.54
C ARG A 400 -4.76 -21.56 4.85
N ALA A 401 -5.47 -22.12 3.90
CA ALA A 401 -5.07 -23.24 3.06
C ALA A 401 -4.80 -24.53 3.83
N GLY A 402 -5.76 -24.96 4.67
CA GLY A 402 -5.77 -26.26 5.33
C GLY A 402 -6.40 -27.34 4.45
N GLY A 403 -5.83 -28.55 4.41
CA GLY A 403 -6.35 -29.72 3.70
C GLY A 403 -7.54 -30.37 4.38
N GLY A 404 -8.39 -31.07 3.65
CA GLY A 404 -9.55 -31.82 4.19
C GLY A 404 -9.10 -33.13 4.89
N GLY A 405 -9.84 -33.55 5.93
CA GLY A 405 -9.67 -34.85 6.55
C GLY A 405 -10.21 -35.99 5.71
N GLY A 406 -9.62 -37.17 5.78
CA GLY A 406 -10.12 -38.40 5.12
C GLY A 406 -11.35 -39.00 5.81
N GLY A 407 -12.14 -39.79 5.08
CA GLY A 407 -13.23 -40.63 5.59
C GLY A 407 -12.80 -42.05 5.83
N SER A 408 -13.37 -42.76 6.83
CA SER A 408 -13.02 -44.13 7.20
C SER A 408 -14.22 -44.91 7.76
N ASN A 409 -14.26 -46.22 7.54
CA ASN A 409 -15.20 -47.11 8.21
C ASN A 409 -15.12 -47.04 9.75
N GLY A 410 -13.96 -46.61 10.28
CA GLY A 410 -13.82 -46.27 11.70
C GLY A 410 -14.20 -44.80 11.92
N SER A 411 -13.27 -44.03 12.46
CA SER A 411 -13.45 -42.59 12.70
C SER A 411 -12.96 -41.77 11.51
N GLY A 412 -13.76 -40.80 11.12
CA GLY A 412 -13.32 -39.75 10.19
C GLY A 412 -12.25 -38.87 10.85
N ALA A 413 -11.44 -38.23 10.07
CA ALA A 413 -10.34 -37.40 10.51
C ALA A 413 -10.63 -35.91 10.50
N PRO A 414 -10.02 -35.12 11.38
CA PRO A 414 -10.15 -33.65 11.34
C PRO A 414 -9.54 -33.06 10.08
N GLY A 415 -10.14 -31.98 9.62
CA GLY A 415 -9.52 -31.12 8.62
C GLY A 415 -8.33 -30.35 9.21
N GLY A 416 -7.40 -29.95 8.36
CA GLY A 416 -6.26 -29.12 8.70
C GLY A 416 -6.68 -27.72 9.12
N ALA A 417 -5.95 -27.14 10.09
CA ALA A 417 -6.11 -25.75 10.47
C ALA A 417 -5.97 -24.85 9.24
N GLY A 418 -6.80 -23.82 9.12
CA GLY A 418 -6.83 -22.94 7.95
C GLY A 418 -7.95 -23.26 6.97
N GLY A 419 -9.05 -23.83 7.46
CA GLY A 419 -10.31 -23.98 6.70
C GLY A 419 -10.55 -25.36 6.12
N GLY A 420 -9.76 -26.38 6.49
CA GLY A 420 -10.00 -27.75 6.02
C GLY A 420 -11.27 -28.37 6.60
N GLY A 421 -12.09 -29.03 5.76
CA GLY A 421 -13.31 -29.74 6.16
C GLY A 421 -13.01 -31.08 6.84
N CYS A 422 -13.78 -31.45 7.87
CA CYS A 422 -13.61 -32.71 8.58
C CYS A 422 -14.16 -33.89 7.79
N GLY A 423 -13.46 -35.00 7.81
CA GLY A 423 -13.95 -36.28 7.29
C GLY A 423 -14.97 -36.92 8.19
N VAL A 424 -15.78 -37.86 7.65
CA VAL A 424 -16.85 -38.61 8.35
C VAL A 424 -16.51 -40.04 8.49
N GLY A 425 -16.85 -40.62 9.64
CA GLY A 425 -16.64 -42.04 10.00
C GLY A 425 -17.87 -42.91 9.68
N GLY A 426 -17.67 -44.25 9.67
CA GLY A 426 -18.68 -45.28 9.36
C GLY A 426 -19.86 -45.36 10.30
N GLY A 427 -19.83 -44.70 11.45
CA GLY A 427 -20.99 -44.56 12.34
C GLY A 427 -22.06 -43.57 11.83
N ASN A 428 -21.82 -42.88 10.74
CA ASN A 428 -22.75 -41.94 10.12
C ASN A 428 -22.89 -42.23 8.61
N PRO A 429 -23.72 -43.21 8.23
CA PRO A 429 -23.80 -43.74 6.86
C PRO A 429 -24.34 -42.71 5.82
N THR A 430 -25.03 -41.67 6.26
CA THR A 430 -25.55 -40.62 5.41
C THR A 430 -24.86 -39.28 5.60
N GLY A 431 -23.82 -39.23 6.45
CA GLY A 431 -23.13 -38.01 6.79
C GLY A 431 -22.37 -37.46 5.61
N ALA A 432 -22.50 -36.15 5.36
CA ALA A 432 -21.69 -35.43 4.40
C ALA A 432 -20.35 -35.07 5.01
N GLY A 433 -19.27 -35.17 4.23
CA GLY A 433 -17.97 -34.61 4.60
C GLY A 433 -18.08 -33.10 4.81
N GLY A 434 -17.31 -32.57 5.76
CA GLY A 434 -17.28 -31.12 6.02
C GLY A 434 -16.79 -30.36 4.81
N ASN A 435 -17.41 -29.25 4.49
CA ASN A 435 -16.90 -28.35 3.45
C ASN A 435 -15.64 -27.61 3.92
N GLY A 436 -14.75 -27.33 3.02
CA GLY A 436 -13.70 -26.34 3.22
C GLY A 436 -14.31 -24.96 3.42
N SER A 437 -13.69 -24.15 4.27
CA SER A 437 -14.14 -22.78 4.52
C SER A 437 -13.87 -21.88 3.30
N ASP A 438 -14.87 -21.08 2.93
CA ASP A 438 -14.73 -20.10 1.85
C ASP A 438 -13.67 -19.03 2.19
N ASN A 439 -13.04 -18.50 1.15
CA ASN A 439 -12.02 -17.45 1.23
C ASN A 439 -10.76 -17.89 2.01
N THR A 440 -10.57 -19.20 2.14
CA THR A 440 -9.38 -19.79 2.77
C THR A 440 -8.62 -20.76 1.87
N GLY A 441 -9.25 -21.23 0.78
CA GLY A 441 -8.70 -22.28 -0.05
C GLY A 441 -8.71 -23.66 0.64
N GLY A 442 -9.55 -23.88 1.65
CA GLY A 442 -9.58 -25.13 2.43
C GLY A 442 -10.09 -26.30 1.62
N GLY A 443 -9.49 -27.49 1.77
CA GLY A 443 -9.93 -28.74 1.13
C GLY A 443 -11.21 -29.33 1.78
N GLY A 444 -12.05 -30.05 1.03
CA GLY A 444 -13.25 -30.74 1.52
C GLY A 444 -12.93 -32.05 2.24
N GLY A 445 -13.74 -32.42 3.24
CA GLY A 445 -13.61 -33.66 4.02
C GLY A 445 -14.19 -34.90 3.33
N GLY A 446 -13.49 -36.03 3.43
CA GLY A 446 -13.90 -37.34 2.89
C GLY A 446 -15.02 -37.99 3.68
N VAL A 447 -15.64 -39.04 3.09
CA VAL A 447 -16.73 -39.81 3.72
C VAL A 447 -16.43 -41.30 3.71
N ALA A 448 -16.96 -41.99 4.71
CA ALA A 448 -16.77 -43.42 4.90
C ALA A 448 -17.67 -44.26 3.99
N GLU A 449 -18.95 -43.98 4.00
CA GLU A 449 -20.02 -44.85 3.45
C GLU A 449 -20.55 -44.36 2.09
N PRO A 450 -21.09 -45.24 1.27
CA PRO A 450 -21.66 -44.89 -0.01
C PRO A 450 -22.86 -43.94 0.06
N GLY A 451 -23.52 -43.82 1.19
CA GLY A 451 -24.70 -42.96 1.41
C GLY A 451 -24.36 -41.48 1.59
N GLY A 452 -23.16 -41.12 2.02
CA GLY A 452 -22.74 -39.76 2.22
C GLY A 452 -22.25 -39.06 0.94
N THR A 453 -22.02 -37.75 1.02
CA THR A 453 -21.41 -36.94 -0.05
C THR A 453 -20.06 -36.39 0.42
N GLY A 454 -19.06 -36.43 -0.43
CA GLY A 454 -17.79 -35.75 -0.14
C GLY A 454 -17.99 -34.26 0.08
N GLY A 455 -17.19 -33.67 0.98
CA GLY A 455 -17.19 -32.24 1.23
C GLY A 455 -16.66 -31.45 0.03
N GLN A 456 -17.23 -30.30 -0.20
CA GLN A 456 -16.77 -29.32 -1.21
C GLN A 456 -15.53 -28.60 -0.66
N GLY A 457 -14.59 -28.24 -1.54
CA GLY A 457 -13.51 -27.30 -1.18
C GLY A 457 -14.04 -25.87 -1.00
N GLY A 458 -13.36 -25.07 -0.21
CA GLY A 458 -13.63 -23.64 -0.05
C GLY A 458 -13.02 -22.81 -1.16
N SER A 459 -13.61 -21.66 -1.45
CA SER A 459 -13.05 -20.70 -2.42
C SER A 459 -11.68 -20.16 -1.99
N GLY A 460 -10.91 -19.71 -2.98
CA GLY A 460 -9.66 -18.98 -2.80
C GLY A 460 -9.88 -17.53 -2.36
N VAL A 461 -8.78 -16.81 -2.23
CA VAL A 461 -8.76 -15.37 -1.90
C VAL A 461 -7.48 -14.73 -2.46
N VAL A 462 -7.56 -13.45 -2.85
CA VAL A 462 -6.40 -12.63 -3.16
C VAL A 462 -6.40 -11.42 -2.23
N ILE A 463 -5.26 -11.17 -1.57
CA ILE A 463 -5.07 -10.04 -0.67
C ILE A 463 -3.83 -9.29 -1.13
N ILE A 464 -3.94 -7.97 -1.30
CA ILE A 464 -2.85 -7.09 -1.71
C ILE A 464 -2.68 -6.02 -0.64
N ARG A 465 -1.44 -5.81 -0.21
CA ARG A 465 -1.09 -4.80 0.81
C ARG A 465 -0.06 -3.85 0.24
N TYR A 466 -0.29 -2.53 0.38
CA TYR A 466 0.57 -1.51 -0.20
C TYR A 466 0.56 -0.22 0.62
N ARG A 467 1.64 0.57 0.49
CA ARG A 467 1.79 1.88 1.12
C ARG A 467 1.06 2.95 0.30
N PHE A 468 0.27 3.81 0.98
CA PHE A 468 -0.53 4.87 0.33
C PHE A 468 -0.28 6.27 0.89
N GLN A 469 0.55 6.42 1.93
CA GLN A 469 1.02 7.69 2.49
C GLN A 469 2.28 7.49 3.35
#